data_0d0b79f7035cd5605cd42eb9046e3414
#
_entry.id   0d0b79f7035cd5605cd42eb9046e3414
#
_cell.length_a   1.000
_cell.length_b   1.000
_cell.length_c   1.000
_cell.angle_alpha   90.00
_cell.angle_beta   90.00
_cell.angle_gamma   90.00
#
_symmetry.space_group_name_H-M   'P 1'
#
loop_
_entity.id
_entity.type
_entity.pdbx_description
1 polymer ?
#
loop_
_entity_poly.entity_id
_entity_poly.type
_entity_poly.pdbx_seq_one_letter_code
_entity_poly.pdbx_strand_id
1 'polypeptide(L)'
;MKRTKKEFAIISLKGMAMGAADIVPGVSGGTIALISGIYEEFVNALKSFSSVLGVLFKSGIKAAWNHVNGSFLLALFIGIAISLITLVKGIKYALEFHPILLWSFFFGLIIASCYYVGKQVHKWNFSTILSLLIGAILIFGITTISPAETSTELWFVFLAGMLAICAMILPGISGAFILVLLGKYAYVIEALSEFKLDVILTFGAGCAIGLLSFSHLLSFMLK
;
A
#
# COMPACT_ATOMS: atom_id res chain seq x y z
N MET A 1 -2.13 -24.65 12.04
CA MET A 1 -0.88 -24.79 12.82
C MET A 1 -0.71 -23.59 13.74
N LYS A 2 -0.29 -23.80 15.00
CA LYS A 2 0.05 -22.67 15.90
C LYS A 2 1.45 -22.18 15.52
N ARG A 3 1.55 -20.93 15.07
CA ARG A 3 2.84 -20.28 14.78
C ARG A 3 3.65 -20.07 16.05
N THR A 4 4.96 -20.19 15.93
CA THR A 4 5.93 -19.90 16.99
C THR A 4 6.14 -18.39 17.14
N LYS A 5 6.70 -17.96 18.29
CA LYS A 5 7.08 -16.55 18.50
C LYS A 5 8.06 -16.03 17.44
N LYS A 6 8.98 -16.92 16.98
CA LYS A 6 9.93 -16.59 15.92
C LYS A 6 9.26 -16.31 14.58
N GLU A 7 8.25 -17.10 14.22
CA GLU A 7 7.48 -16.87 12.99
C GLU A 7 6.69 -15.56 13.04
N PHE A 8 6.11 -15.20 14.17
CA PHE A 8 5.46 -13.89 14.33
C PHE A 8 6.45 -12.73 14.23
N ALA A 9 7.64 -12.84 14.80
CA ALA A 9 8.70 -11.84 14.65
C ALA A 9 9.10 -11.67 13.16
N ILE A 10 9.23 -12.77 12.40
CA ILE A 10 9.52 -12.73 10.97
C ILE A 10 8.38 -12.03 10.20
N ILE A 11 7.12 -12.30 10.54
CA ILE A 11 5.97 -11.61 9.92
C ILE A 11 6.02 -10.10 10.21
N SER A 12 6.34 -9.69 11.43
CA SER A 12 6.49 -8.28 11.78
C SER A 12 7.65 -7.62 11.00
N LEU A 13 8.79 -8.31 10.82
CA LEU A 13 9.89 -7.80 9.99
C LEU A 13 9.47 -7.64 8.52
N LYS A 14 8.70 -8.59 7.98
CA LYS A 14 8.11 -8.46 6.64
C LYS A 14 7.13 -7.28 6.58
N GLY A 15 6.33 -7.07 7.62
CA GLY A 15 5.47 -5.90 7.79
C GLY A 15 6.25 -4.59 7.82
N MET A 16 7.39 -4.54 8.51
CA MET A 16 8.28 -3.36 8.49
C MET A 16 8.79 -3.07 7.09
N ALA A 17 9.21 -4.10 6.34
CA ALA A 17 9.66 -3.94 4.97
C ALA A 17 8.52 -3.47 4.04
N MET A 18 7.29 -3.97 4.23
CA MET A 18 6.10 -3.50 3.52
C MET A 18 5.83 -2.02 3.82
N GLY A 19 5.77 -1.63 5.10
CA GLY A 19 5.53 -0.25 5.49
C GLY A 19 6.61 0.71 5.01
N ALA A 20 7.88 0.29 5.01
CA ALA A 20 8.97 1.07 4.43
C ALA A 20 8.78 1.29 2.91
N ALA A 21 8.38 0.24 2.20
CA ALA A 21 8.10 0.30 0.77
C ALA A 21 6.90 1.21 0.45
N ASP A 22 5.84 1.16 1.27
CA ASP A 22 4.61 1.93 1.04
C ASP A 22 4.79 3.44 1.26
N ILE A 23 5.77 3.85 2.06
CA ILE A 23 6.12 5.27 2.22
C ILE A 23 6.80 5.80 0.95
N VAL A 24 7.51 4.95 0.22
CA VAL A 24 8.32 5.34 -0.94
C VAL A 24 7.49 5.37 -2.21
N PRO A 25 7.34 6.52 -2.88
CA PRO A 25 6.64 6.59 -4.16
C PRO A 25 7.29 5.67 -5.21
N GLY A 26 6.46 4.86 -5.89
CA GLY A 26 6.93 3.93 -6.92
C GLY A 26 7.33 2.54 -6.41
N VAL A 27 7.36 2.33 -5.09
CA VAL A 27 7.52 1.01 -4.49
C VAL A 27 6.21 0.57 -3.85
N SER A 28 5.91 -0.71 -3.85
CA SER A 28 4.66 -1.25 -3.32
C SER A 28 4.94 -2.27 -2.22
N GLY A 29 4.33 -2.06 -1.06
CA GLY A 29 4.33 -3.05 0.03
C GLY A 29 3.68 -4.37 -0.40
N GLY A 30 2.70 -4.33 -1.30
CA GLY A 30 2.13 -5.52 -1.93
C GLY A 30 3.18 -6.33 -2.70
N THR A 31 4.10 -5.67 -3.39
CA THR A 31 5.25 -6.34 -4.05
C THR A 31 6.17 -6.98 -3.03
N ILE A 32 6.45 -6.30 -1.91
CA ILE A 32 7.24 -6.88 -0.80
C ILE A 32 6.52 -8.10 -0.21
N ALA A 33 5.19 -8.04 -0.02
CA ALA A 33 4.41 -9.19 0.42
C ALA A 33 4.55 -10.38 -0.53
N LEU A 34 4.51 -10.13 -1.85
CA LEU A 34 4.64 -11.14 -2.89
C LEU A 34 6.01 -11.83 -2.86
N ILE A 35 7.10 -11.06 -2.92
CA ILE A 35 8.47 -11.62 -2.92
C ILE A 35 8.85 -12.27 -1.60
N SER A 36 8.24 -11.83 -0.48
CA SER A 36 8.45 -12.45 0.84
C SER A 36 7.55 -13.65 1.10
N GLY A 37 6.65 -14.01 0.16
CA GLY A 37 5.81 -15.19 0.21
C GLY A 37 4.64 -15.11 1.21
N ILE A 38 4.16 -13.92 1.54
CA ILE A 38 3.01 -13.73 2.44
C ILE A 38 1.79 -13.11 1.73
N TYR A 39 1.90 -12.83 0.43
CA TYR A 39 0.86 -12.12 -0.32
C TYR A 39 -0.48 -12.85 -0.34
N GLU A 40 -0.49 -14.16 -0.64
CA GLU A 40 -1.73 -14.95 -0.69
C GLU A 40 -2.42 -14.99 0.68
N GLU A 41 -1.64 -15.17 1.76
CA GLU A 41 -2.16 -15.16 3.11
C GLU A 41 -2.74 -13.79 3.48
N PHE A 42 -2.05 -12.72 3.10
CA PHE A 42 -2.50 -11.34 3.33
C PHE A 42 -3.80 -11.05 2.60
N VAL A 43 -3.89 -11.35 1.30
CA VAL A 43 -5.11 -11.16 0.49
C VAL A 43 -6.27 -12.00 1.02
N ASN A 44 -6.03 -13.26 1.39
CA ASN A 44 -7.07 -14.14 1.96
C ASN A 44 -7.57 -13.62 3.32
N ALA A 45 -6.67 -13.12 4.16
CA ALA A 45 -7.05 -12.49 5.42
C ALA A 45 -7.92 -11.25 5.21
N LEU A 46 -7.53 -10.36 4.27
CA LEU A 46 -8.33 -9.18 3.90
C LEU A 46 -9.71 -9.57 3.34
N LYS A 47 -9.76 -10.56 2.46
CA LYS A 47 -11.03 -11.06 1.90
C LYS A 47 -11.98 -11.58 2.97
N SER A 48 -11.44 -12.20 4.03
CA SER A 48 -12.25 -12.77 5.13
C SER A 48 -13.01 -11.71 5.93
N PHE A 49 -12.61 -10.43 5.86
CA PHE A 49 -13.34 -9.35 6.52
C PHE A 49 -14.76 -9.17 5.98
N SER A 50 -15.02 -9.50 4.73
CA SER A 50 -16.36 -9.39 4.13
C SER A 50 -17.41 -10.26 4.84
N SER A 51 -17.01 -11.38 5.43
CA SER A 51 -17.89 -12.34 6.10
C SER A 51 -17.70 -12.36 7.63
N VAL A 52 -16.77 -11.57 8.17
CA VAL A 52 -16.41 -11.62 9.60
C VAL A 52 -17.57 -11.29 10.53
N LEU A 53 -18.44 -10.35 10.15
CA LEU A 53 -19.61 -10.00 10.96
C LEU A 53 -20.56 -11.19 11.14
N GLY A 54 -20.81 -11.96 10.05
CA GLY A 54 -21.61 -13.16 10.13
C GLY A 54 -21.01 -14.22 11.06
N VAL A 55 -19.69 -14.39 11.04
CA VAL A 55 -18.98 -15.31 11.95
C VAL A 55 -19.01 -14.79 13.38
N LEU A 56 -18.84 -13.48 13.57
CA LEU A 56 -18.87 -12.84 14.89
C LEU A 56 -20.20 -13.09 15.60
N PHE A 57 -21.33 -12.85 14.91
CA PHE A 57 -22.67 -13.02 15.49
C PHE A 57 -23.06 -14.49 15.69
N LYS A 58 -22.58 -15.42 14.83
CA LYS A 58 -22.90 -16.84 14.94
C LYS A 58 -21.98 -17.62 15.88
N SER A 59 -20.70 -17.30 15.91
CA SER A 59 -19.67 -18.14 16.54
C SER A 59 -18.78 -17.39 17.54
N GLY A 60 -19.04 -16.09 17.76
CA GLY A 60 -18.35 -15.27 18.74
C GLY A 60 -16.97 -14.75 18.30
N ILE A 61 -16.38 -13.92 19.18
CA ILE A 61 -15.15 -13.13 18.91
C ILE A 61 -13.94 -14.02 18.55
N LYS A 62 -13.75 -15.12 19.26
CA LYS A 62 -12.60 -16.01 19.02
C LYS A 62 -12.67 -16.68 17.64
N ALA A 63 -13.86 -17.05 17.18
CA ALA A 63 -14.06 -17.60 15.86
C ALA A 63 -13.83 -16.54 14.77
N ALA A 64 -14.33 -15.31 14.97
CA ALA A 64 -14.10 -14.18 14.06
C ALA A 64 -12.62 -13.84 13.95
N TRP A 65 -11.88 -13.80 15.06
CA TRP A 65 -10.43 -13.58 15.07
C TRP A 65 -9.67 -14.63 14.26
N ASN A 66 -10.00 -15.89 14.45
CA ASN A 66 -9.38 -16.98 13.68
C ASN A 66 -9.78 -16.94 12.18
N HIS A 67 -11.01 -16.54 11.89
CA HIS A 67 -11.52 -16.43 10.53
C HIS A 67 -10.75 -15.42 9.68
N VAL A 68 -10.42 -14.26 10.25
CA VAL A 68 -9.61 -13.24 9.56
C VAL A 68 -8.10 -13.43 9.71
N ASN A 69 -7.66 -14.55 10.29
CA ASN A 69 -6.25 -14.76 10.62
C ASN A 69 -5.66 -13.59 11.44
N GLY A 70 -6.39 -13.17 12.48
CA GLY A 70 -6.12 -11.94 13.22
C GLY A 70 -4.72 -11.87 13.83
N SER A 71 -4.14 -13.00 14.26
CA SER A 71 -2.78 -13.03 14.80
C SER A 71 -1.70 -12.74 13.74
N PHE A 72 -1.91 -13.19 12.50
CA PHE A 72 -1.05 -12.85 11.36
C PHE A 72 -1.14 -11.36 11.03
N LEU A 73 -2.36 -10.86 10.89
CA LEU A 73 -2.58 -9.44 10.57
C LEU A 73 -2.05 -8.53 11.66
N LEU A 74 -2.24 -8.89 12.95
CA LEU A 74 -1.71 -8.10 14.06
C LEU A 74 -0.18 -8.00 14.00
N ALA A 75 0.51 -9.12 13.80
CA ALA A 75 1.97 -9.12 13.69
C ALA A 75 2.43 -8.30 12.48
N LEU A 76 1.75 -8.41 11.33
CA LEU A 76 2.04 -7.67 10.11
C LEU A 76 1.85 -6.16 10.31
N PHE A 77 0.69 -5.75 10.84
CA PHE A 77 0.37 -4.35 11.06
C PHE A 77 1.22 -3.69 12.15
N ILE A 78 1.64 -4.43 13.17
CA ILE A 78 2.63 -3.94 14.15
C ILE A 78 3.95 -3.59 13.41
N GLY A 79 4.41 -4.46 12.51
CA GLY A 79 5.59 -4.19 11.71
C GLY A 79 5.42 -2.94 10.83
N ILE A 80 4.31 -2.83 10.10
CA ILE A 80 3.99 -1.66 9.28
C ILE A 80 3.96 -0.38 10.13
N ALA A 81 3.29 -0.40 11.29
CA ALA A 81 3.20 0.75 12.18
C ALA A 81 4.57 1.18 12.71
N ILE A 82 5.44 0.25 13.11
CA ILE A 82 6.81 0.55 13.54
C ILE A 82 7.56 1.27 12.40
N SER A 83 7.45 0.75 11.17
CA SER A 83 8.09 1.35 10.00
C SER A 83 7.58 2.77 9.74
N LEU A 84 6.26 2.96 9.75
CA LEU A 84 5.65 4.29 9.57
C LEU A 84 6.15 5.28 10.61
N ILE A 85 6.09 4.93 11.90
CA ILE A 85 6.48 5.83 13.00
C ILE A 85 7.97 6.18 12.92
N THR A 86 8.83 5.23 12.57
CA THR A 86 10.28 5.44 12.55
C THR A 86 10.76 6.15 11.28
N LEU A 87 10.19 5.83 10.11
CA LEU A 87 10.68 6.32 8.82
C LEU A 87 10.02 7.63 8.37
N VAL A 88 8.75 7.90 8.74
CA VAL A 88 8.03 9.11 8.30
C VAL A 88 8.79 10.38 8.67
N LYS A 89 9.32 10.46 9.89
CA LYS A 89 10.10 11.63 10.34
C LYS A 89 11.40 11.79 9.54
N GLY A 90 12.08 10.68 9.25
CA GLY A 90 13.29 10.68 8.43
C GLY A 90 13.01 11.12 6.99
N ILE A 91 11.92 10.66 6.42
CA ILE A 91 11.51 11.05 5.06
C ILE A 91 11.07 12.51 5.01
N LYS A 92 10.31 12.99 6.01
CA LYS A 92 9.99 14.42 6.11
C LYS A 92 11.25 15.28 6.15
N TYR A 93 12.20 14.94 7.01
CA TYR A 93 13.50 15.62 7.08
C TYR A 93 14.23 15.60 5.73
N ALA A 94 14.29 14.46 5.07
CA ALA A 94 14.93 14.34 3.77
C ALA A 94 14.21 15.13 2.67
N LEU A 95 12.88 15.22 2.70
CA LEU A 95 12.09 16.04 1.77
C LEU A 95 12.39 17.54 1.95
N GLU A 96 12.55 18.00 3.18
CA GLU A 96 12.79 19.41 3.50
C GLU A 96 14.24 19.83 3.22
N PHE A 97 15.21 19.02 3.64
CA PHE A 97 16.62 19.42 3.63
C PHE A 97 17.47 18.77 2.53
N HIS A 98 17.04 17.63 1.99
CA HIS A 98 17.78 16.85 0.99
C HIS A 98 16.90 16.30 -0.13
N PRO A 99 16.01 17.11 -0.74
CA PRO A 99 15.02 16.61 -1.70
C PRO A 99 15.69 15.94 -2.91
N ILE A 100 16.79 16.50 -3.42
CA ILE A 100 17.50 15.93 -4.59
C ILE A 100 18.00 14.52 -4.28
N LEU A 101 18.58 14.29 -3.11
CA LEU A 101 19.10 12.97 -2.73
C LEU A 101 17.95 11.97 -2.57
N LEU A 102 16.86 12.38 -1.93
CA LEU A 102 15.68 11.52 -1.74
C LEU A 102 15.02 11.12 -3.07
N TRP A 103 14.80 12.09 -3.96
CA TRP A 103 14.22 11.81 -5.27
C TRP A 103 15.16 10.99 -6.17
N SER A 104 16.48 11.21 -6.09
CA SER A 104 17.47 10.38 -6.80
C SER A 104 17.45 8.94 -6.30
N PHE A 105 17.34 8.73 -4.99
CA PHE A 105 17.18 7.40 -4.41
C PHE A 105 15.90 6.72 -4.90
N PHE A 106 14.76 7.42 -4.89
CA PHE A 106 13.49 6.89 -5.40
C PHE A 106 13.57 6.55 -6.89
N PHE A 107 14.21 7.39 -7.68
CA PHE A 107 14.42 7.15 -9.11
C PHE A 107 15.24 5.86 -9.35
N GLY A 108 16.36 5.70 -8.63
CA GLY A 108 17.15 4.47 -8.69
C GLY A 108 16.35 3.22 -8.30
N LEU A 109 15.51 3.34 -7.27
CA LEU A 109 14.65 2.26 -6.82
C LEU A 109 13.60 1.86 -7.87
N ILE A 110 13.01 2.86 -8.56
CA ILE A 110 12.06 2.63 -9.66
C ILE A 110 12.75 1.89 -10.82
N ILE A 111 13.96 2.31 -11.22
CA ILE A 111 14.71 1.62 -12.26
C ILE A 111 14.99 0.16 -11.89
N ALA A 112 15.43 -0.08 -10.65
CA ALA A 112 15.66 -1.42 -10.14
C ALA A 112 14.37 -2.26 -10.15
N SER A 113 13.23 -1.66 -9.78
CA SER A 113 11.91 -2.31 -9.82
C SER A 113 11.49 -2.66 -11.26
N CYS A 114 11.68 -1.75 -12.21
CA CYS A 114 11.40 -2.01 -13.63
C CYS A 114 12.22 -3.20 -14.17
N TYR A 115 13.52 -3.26 -13.81
CA TYR A 115 14.37 -4.38 -14.17
C TYR A 115 13.88 -5.70 -13.56
N TYR A 116 13.52 -5.69 -12.26
CA TYR A 116 13.03 -6.88 -11.56
C TYR A 116 11.71 -7.38 -12.14
N VAL A 117 10.74 -6.50 -12.36
CA VAL A 117 9.44 -6.84 -12.97
C VAL A 117 9.63 -7.30 -14.42
N GLY A 118 10.50 -6.62 -15.18
CA GLY A 118 10.82 -6.99 -16.55
C GLY A 118 11.35 -8.43 -16.70
N LYS A 119 12.11 -8.91 -15.69
CA LYS A 119 12.57 -10.31 -15.64
C LYS A 119 11.45 -11.32 -15.41
N GLN A 120 10.34 -10.92 -14.82
CA GLN A 120 9.21 -11.82 -14.55
C GLN A 120 8.29 -11.98 -15.79
N VAL A 121 8.47 -11.17 -16.81
CA VAL A 121 7.71 -11.27 -18.06
C VAL A 121 8.15 -12.53 -18.81
N HIS A 122 7.26 -13.51 -18.92
CA HIS A 122 7.55 -14.82 -19.52
C HIS A 122 7.93 -14.74 -21.00
N LYS A 123 7.31 -13.82 -21.75
CA LYS A 123 7.57 -13.62 -23.19
C LYS A 123 7.44 -12.15 -23.54
N TRP A 124 8.52 -11.61 -24.09
CA TRP A 124 8.55 -10.28 -24.70
C TRP A 124 8.08 -10.39 -26.14
N ASN A 125 6.77 -10.40 -26.36
CA ASN A 125 6.15 -10.37 -27.67
C ASN A 125 5.62 -8.97 -28.01
N PHE A 126 5.17 -8.79 -29.25
CA PHE A 126 4.63 -7.51 -29.73
C PHE A 126 3.50 -6.97 -28.84
N SER A 127 2.60 -7.84 -28.39
CA SER A 127 1.49 -7.44 -27.52
C SER A 127 1.97 -6.94 -26.16
N THR A 128 2.97 -7.59 -25.55
CA THR A 128 3.56 -7.18 -24.28
C THR A 128 4.26 -5.83 -24.38
N ILE A 129 5.04 -5.64 -25.47
CA ILE A 129 5.72 -4.36 -25.73
C ILE A 129 4.71 -3.25 -25.99
N LEU A 130 3.69 -3.52 -26.79
CA LEU A 130 2.62 -2.55 -27.07
C LEU A 130 1.87 -2.15 -25.78
N SER A 131 1.54 -3.12 -24.93
CA SER A 131 0.90 -2.84 -23.62
C SER A 131 1.79 -2.00 -22.71
N LEU A 132 3.10 -2.27 -22.68
CA LEU A 132 4.07 -1.46 -21.93
C LEU A 132 4.10 -0.01 -22.44
N LEU A 133 4.18 0.18 -23.77
CA LEU A 133 4.21 1.50 -24.36
C LEU A 133 2.92 2.28 -24.14
N ILE A 134 1.75 1.64 -24.30
CA ILE A 134 0.46 2.25 -24.02
C ILE A 134 0.39 2.67 -22.54
N GLY A 135 0.77 1.78 -21.62
CA GLY A 135 0.82 2.09 -20.19
C GLY A 135 1.75 3.26 -19.87
N ALA A 136 2.94 3.28 -20.44
CA ALA A 136 3.91 4.37 -20.26
C ALA A 136 3.37 5.72 -20.78
N ILE A 137 2.77 5.73 -21.99
CA ILE A 137 2.17 6.94 -22.57
C ILE A 137 0.99 7.44 -21.73
N LEU A 138 0.13 6.55 -21.26
CA LEU A 138 -1.01 6.91 -20.40
C LEU A 138 -0.53 7.55 -19.09
N ILE A 139 0.43 6.91 -18.40
CA ILE A 139 0.97 7.45 -17.15
C ILE A 139 1.70 8.77 -17.39
N PHE A 140 2.51 8.87 -18.44
CA PHE A 140 3.15 10.14 -18.81
C PHE A 140 2.14 11.24 -19.08
N GLY A 141 1.06 10.95 -19.82
CA GLY A 141 -0.04 11.88 -20.04
C GLY A 141 -0.72 12.34 -18.72
N ILE A 142 -0.99 11.39 -17.81
CA ILE A 142 -1.59 11.69 -16.50
C ILE A 142 -0.64 12.55 -15.65
N THR A 143 0.67 12.27 -15.66
CA THR A 143 1.66 13.00 -14.85
C THR A 143 1.99 14.38 -15.39
N THR A 144 1.79 14.65 -16.69
CA THR A 144 1.97 15.96 -17.30
C THR A 144 0.76 16.87 -17.12
N ILE A 145 -0.41 16.32 -16.84
CA ILE A 145 -1.54 17.11 -16.35
C ILE A 145 -1.10 17.62 -14.97
N SER A 146 -0.78 18.91 -14.86
CA SER A 146 -0.33 19.55 -13.61
C SER A 146 -1.10 18.98 -12.43
N PRO A 147 -0.41 18.66 -11.31
CA PRO A 147 -1.13 18.35 -10.09
C PRO A 147 -2.08 19.50 -9.83
N ALA A 148 -3.38 19.29 -9.97
CA ALA A 148 -4.35 20.28 -9.57
C ALA A 148 -3.97 20.67 -8.14
N GLU A 149 -4.02 21.97 -7.79
CA GLU A 149 -4.03 22.36 -6.39
C GLU A 149 -5.26 21.71 -5.77
N THR A 150 -5.07 20.47 -5.34
CA THR A 150 -6.17 19.65 -4.85
C THR A 150 -6.56 20.15 -3.49
N SER A 151 -7.85 20.31 -3.27
CA SER A 151 -8.44 20.76 -2.02
C SER A 151 -7.83 20.01 -0.81
N THR A 152 -7.44 20.75 0.22
CA THR A 152 -7.01 20.19 1.52
C THR A 152 -8.20 19.80 2.41
N GLU A 153 -9.42 19.93 1.90
CA GLU A 153 -10.62 19.54 2.61
C GLU A 153 -10.64 18.04 2.92
N LEU A 154 -11.18 17.69 4.07
CA LEU A 154 -11.17 16.31 4.58
C LEU A 154 -11.85 15.31 3.65
N TRP A 155 -12.89 15.70 2.91
CA TRP A 155 -13.53 14.80 1.94
C TRP A 155 -12.57 14.36 0.83
N PHE A 156 -11.67 15.26 0.37
CA PHE A 156 -10.68 14.91 -0.64
C PHE A 156 -9.57 14.03 -0.06
N VAL A 157 -9.19 14.26 1.20
CA VAL A 157 -8.26 13.39 1.95
C VAL A 157 -8.84 11.96 2.08
N PHE A 158 -10.14 11.87 2.36
CA PHE A 158 -10.86 10.60 2.38
C PHE A 158 -10.79 9.87 1.03
N LEU A 159 -11.11 10.56 -0.07
CA LEU A 159 -11.03 9.99 -1.42
C LEU A 159 -9.60 9.58 -1.79
N ALA A 160 -8.61 10.40 -1.43
CA ALA A 160 -7.20 10.08 -1.63
C ALA A 160 -6.80 8.80 -0.90
N GLY A 161 -7.26 8.61 0.34
CA GLY A 161 -7.07 7.37 1.10
C GLY A 161 -7.72 6.17 0.43
N MET A 162 -8.96 6.30 -0.07
CA MET A 162 -9.64 5.24 -0.81
C MET A 162 -8.85 4.80 -2.04
N LEU A 163 -8.40 5.75 -2.85
CA LEU A 163 -7.67 5.45 -4.09
C LEU A 163 -6.29 4.88 -3.80
N ALA A 164 -5.58 5.43 -2.82
CA ALA A 164 -4.26 4.96 -2.42
C ALA A 164 -4.28 3.50 -1.96
N ILE A 165 -5.23 3.11 -1.11
CA ILE A 165 -5.31 1.74 -0.60
C ILE A 165 -5.70 0.74 -1.70
N CYS A 166 -6.58 1.13 -2.64
CA CYS A 166 -6.91 0.29 -3.80
C CYS A 166 -5.66 -0.02 -4.64
N ALA A 167 -4.80 0.98 -4.84
CA ALA A 167 -3.54 0.81 -5.54
C ALA A 167 -2.55 -0.09 -4.74
N MET A 168 -2.46 0.09 -3.42
CA MET A 168 -1.55 -0.67 -2.55
C MET A 168 -1.82 -2.18 -2.54
N ILE A 169 -3.07 -2.59 -2.70
CA ILE A 169 -3.43 -4.02 -2.73
C ILE A 169 -2.92 -4.68 -4.00
N LEU A 170 -2.85 -3.94 -5.10
CA LEU A 170 -2.39 -4.48 -6.38
C LEU A 170 -0.85 -4.56 -6.39
N PRO A 171 -0.26 -5.75 -6.64
CA PRO A 171 1.17 -5.85 -6.81
C PRO A 171 1.64 -5.00 -8.00
N GLY A 172 2.70 -4.22 -7.78
CA GLY A 172 3.26 -3.36 -8.83
C GLY A 172 2.67 -1.96 -8.92
N ILE A 173 1.63 -1.63 -8.14
CA ILE A 173 1.09 -0.26 -8.06
C ILE A 173 1.37 0.29 -6.66
N SER A 174 1.85 1.53 -6.60
CA SER A 174 2.19 2.20 -5.35
C SER A 174 1.09 3.19 -4.94
N GLY A 175 0.51 3.00 -3.74
CA GLY A 175 -0.43 3.96 -3.16
C GLY A 175 0.22 5.32 -2.89
N ALA A 176 1.47 5.34 -2.46
CA ALA A 176 2.23 6.59 -2.30
C ALA A 176 2.38 7.34 -3.63
N PHE A 177 2.57 6.63 -4.75
CA PHE A 177 2.59 7.24 -6.07
C PHE A 177 1.23 7.84 -6.45
N ILE A 178 0.13 7.16 -6.14
CA ILE A 178 -1.21 7.75 -6.31
C ILE A 178 -1.36 9.04 -5.51
N LEU A 179 -0.85 9.07 -4.26
CA LEU A 179 -0.85 10.31 -3.46
C LEU A 179 0.00 11.42 -4.08
N VAL A 180 1.13 11.08 -4.72
CA VAL A 180 1.94 12.07 -5.47
C VAL A 180 1.14 12.63 -6.65
N LEU A 181 0.48 11.77 -7.44
CA LEU A 181 -0.37 12.21 -8.56
C LEU A 181 -1.53 13.11 -8.12
N LEU A 182 -2.10 12.83 -6.94
CA LEU A 182 -3.15 13.66 -6.34
C LEU A 182 -2.62 14.91 -5.63
N GLY A 183 -1.30 15.16 -5.61
CA GLY A 183 -0.70 16.26 -4.87
C GLY A 183 -0.85 16.16 -3.35
N LYS A 184 -1.13 14.95 -2.81
CA LYS A 184 -1.40 14.72 -1.39
C LYS A 184 -0.29 14.03 -0.62
N TYR A 185 0.75 13.57 -1.30
CA TYR A 185 1.83 12.81 -0.65
C TYR A 185 2.49 13.60 0.49
N ALA A 186 3.00 14.81 0.20
CA ALA A 186 3.65 15.66 1.20
C ALA A 186 2.71 16.01 2.35
N TYR A 187 1.45 16.36 2.04
CA TYR A 187 0.43 16.69 3.04
C TYR A 187 0.14 15.52 4.00
N VAL A 188 0.02 14.29 3.48
CA VAL A 188 -0.20 13.09 4.32
C VAL A 188 1.03 12.76 5.14
N ILE A 189 2.25 12.88 4.58
CA ILE A 189 3.51 12.66 5.32
C ILE A 189 3.66 13.69 6.46
N GLU A 190 3.35 14.96 6.19
CA GLU A 190 3.34 16.02 7.22
C GLU A 190 2.34 15.69 8.32
N ALA A 191 1.09 15.37 7.96
CA ALA A 191 0.04 15.04 8.91
C ALA A 191 0.42 13.83 9.80
N LEU A 192 1.03 12.80 9.23
CA LEU A 192 1.54 11.64 9.99
C LEU A 192 2.69 12.04 10.93
N SER A 193 3.61 12.90 10.48
CA SER A 193 4.76 13.33 11.28
C SER A 193 4.38 14.22 12.46
N GLU A 194 3.33 15.03 12.29
CA GLU A 194 2.81 15.99 13.28
C GLU A 194 1.62 15.45 14.08
N PHE A 195 1.22 14.20 13.82
CA PHE A 195 0.07 13.55 14.47
C PHE A 195 -1.24 14.38 14.34
N LYS A 196 -1.50 14.95 13.16
CA LYS A 196 -2.76 15.62 12.84
C LYS A 196 -3.89 14.59 12.77
N LEU A 197 -4.57 14.37 13.90
CA LEU A 197 -5.53 13.27 14.06
C LEU A 197 -6.73 13.36 13.13
N ASP A 198 -7.22 14.54 12.83
CA ASP A 198 -8.32 14.81 11.89
C ASP A 198 -7.99 14.27 10.49
N VAL A 199 -6.81 14.58 9.98
CA VAL A 199 -6.31 14.12 8.67
C VAL A 199 -6.06 12.62 8.70
N ILE A 200 -5.36 12.11 9.74
CA ILE A 200 -5.00 10.70 9.87
C ILE A 200 -6.25 9.82 9.93
N LEU A 201 -7.23 10.19 10.76
CA LEU A 201 -8.47 9.42 10.90
C LEU A 201 -9.31 9.47 9.63
N THR A 202 -9.40 10.62 8.98
CA THR A 202 -10.13 10.77 7.71
C THR A 202 -9.48 9.95 6.59
N PHE A 203 -8.15 10.04 6.46
CA PHE A 203 -7.39 9.24 5.50
C PHE A 203 -7.55 7.74 5.78
N GLY A 204 -7.41 7.33 7.05
CA GLY A 204 -7.59 5.95 7.49
C GLY A 204 -9.01 5.42 7.24
N ALA A 205 -10.04 6.24 7.45
CA ALA A 205 -11.43 5.88 7.11
C ALA A 205 -11.60 5.67 5.60
N GLY A 206 -11.01 6.53 4.78
CA GLY A 206 -10.94 6.36 3.33
C GLY A 206 -10.26 5.05 2.94
N CYS A 207 -9.10 4.76 3.54
CA CYS A 207 -8.39 3.49 3.32
C CYS A 207 -9.25 2.28 3.72
N ALA A 208 -9.95 2.31 4.86
CA ALA A 208 -10.79 1.21 5.30
C ALA A 208 -11.93 0.93 4.33
N ILE A 209 -12.63 1.97 3.87
CA ILE A 209 -13.75 1.83 2.92
C ILE A 209 -13.24 1.41 1.55
N GLY A 210 -12.13 1.98 1.07
CA GLY A 210 -11.49 1.58 -0.18
C GLY A 210 -11.07 0.11 -0.18
N LEU A 211 -10.46 -0.34 0.93
CA LEU A 211 -10.04 -1.73 1.13
C LEU A 211 -11.24 -2.69 1.03
N LEU A 212 -12.30 -2.40 1.76
CA LEU A 212 -13.50 -3.24 1.79
C LEU A 212 -14.19 -3.29 0.41
N SER A 213 -14.36 -2.14 -0.24
CA SER A 213 -14.99 -2.05 -1.55
C SER A 213 -14.16 -2.77 -2.63
N PHE A 214 -12.85 -2.53 -2.64
CA PHE A 214 -11.97 -3.09 -3.66
C PHE A 214 -11.71 -4.59 -3.47
N SER A 215 -11.70 -5.08 -2.23
CA SER A 215 -11.54 -6.52 -1.97
C SER A 215 -12.69 -7.33 -2.57
N HIS A 216 -13.90 -6.78 -2.61
CA HIS A 216 -15.06 -7.40 -3.28
C HIS A 216 -14.87 -7.44 -4.80
N LEU A 217 -14.46 -6.31 -5.40
CA LEU A 217 -14.17 -6.22 -6.83
C LEU A 217 -13.07 -7.21 -7.24
N LEU A 218 -11.95 -7.24 -6.49
CA LEU A 218 -10.84 -8.15 -6.74
C LEU A 218 -11.27 -9.62 -6.63
N SER A 219 -12.08 -9.95 -5.62
CA SER A 219 -12.64 -11.30 -5.46
C SER A 219 -13.55 -11.72 -6.60
N PHE A 220 -14.24 -10.77 -7.26
CA PHE A 220 -15.04 -11.03 -8.43
C PHE A 220 -14.18 -11.28 -9.68
N MET A 221 -13.09 -10.52 -9.84
CA MET A 221 -12.18 -10.65 -10.99
C MET A 221 -11.28 -11.89 -10.93
N LEU A 222 -11.03 -12.44 -9.74
CA LEU A 222 -10.18 -13.63 -9.55
C LEU A 222 -10.99 -14.95 -9.57
N LYS A 223 -12.29 -14.91 -9.84
CA LYS A 223 -13.16 -16.08 -10.07
C LYS A 223 -13.27 -16.40 -11.54
#